data_3a1819570f66e9d45076f4dff901efd1
#
_entry.id   3a1819570f66e9d45076f4dff901efd1
#
_cell.length_a   1.000
_cell.length_b   1.000
_cell.length_c   1.000
_cell.angle_alpha   90.00
_cell.angle_beta   90.00
_cell.angle_gamma   90.00
#
_symmetry.space_group_name_H-M   'P 1'
#
loop_
_entity.id
_entity.type
_entity.pdbx_description
1 polymer ?
#
loop_
_entity_poly.entity_id
_entity_poly.type
_entity_poly.pdbx_seq_one_letter_code
_entity_poly.pdbx_strand_id
1 'polypeptide(L)'
;NPVKESYETQKLVEEFEKQGLKIRVVNPQDVDIFVDRDDRKSIRVAGKGRTLPDFVIPRTGSGTTYFIKAILRHLERLGVILINGSASIDTVKDKLYTQQILGESNLPVPKTLLVKHPINVEFVENNIGYPAIIKTLSGSFGAGVFLCENRKQLQQLLKMAEITKPSYNIIIQEFIKDSHGKDLRVLVVNGKVVGCMMRQSVDDDFRANITRGGEGIPYQIDDDIEWLGGESARLLNLDIAGVDLLFDGDSYSICEVNSSPGFEGMDKYCKTNVAEQIVTYVKHKIGYSDNRNET
;
A
#
# COMPACT_ATOMS: atom_id res chain seq x y z
N ASN A 1 13.92 15.61 8.07
CA ASN A 1 12.54 15.60 7.59
C ASN A 1 12.37 14.48 6.54
N PRO A 2 12.09 13.25 6.93
CA PRO A 2 12.15 12.09 6.04
C PRO A 2 11.19 12.19 4.84
N VAL A 3 10.10 12.94 4.97
CA VAL A 3 9.08 13.05 3.90
C VAL A 3 9.56 13.88 2.71
N LYS A 4 10.39 14.91 2.95
CA LYS A 4 10.95 15.75 1.86
C LYS A 4 12.09 15.08 1.11
N GLU A 5 12.68 14.06 1.69
CA GLU A 5 13.88 13.39 1.17
C GLU A 5 13.55 12.11 0.39
N SER A 6 12.28 11.63 0.42
CA SER A 6 11.94 10.42 -0.32
C SER A 6 11.95 10.67 -1.83
N TYR A 7 12.46 9.69 -2.58
CA TYR A 7 12.51 9.69 -4.04
C TYR A 7 11.14 10.07 -4.65
N GLU A 8 10.09 9.41 -4.21
CA GLU A 8 8.74 9.61 -4.73
C GLU A 8 8.23 11.03 -4.52
N THR A 9 8.51 11.62 -3.35
CA THR A 9 8.10 13.00 -3.06
C THR A 9 8.83 13.97 -3.95
N GLN A 10 10.13 13.79 -4.15
CA GLN A 10 10.95 14.63 -5.04
C GLN A 10 10.47 14.54 -6.48
N LYS A 11 10.24 13.31 -6.99
CA LYS A 11 9.76 13.08 -8.37
C LYS A 11 8.38 13.67 -8.62
N LEU A 12 7.47 13.55 -7.66
CA LEU A 12 6.15 14.20 -7.77
C LEU A 12 6.27 15.72 -7.79
N VAL A 13 7.10 16.33 -6.93
CA VAL A 13 7.31 17.79 -6.92
C VAL A 13 7.88 18.24 -8.26
N GLU A 14 8.97 17.61 -8.74
CA GLU A 14 9.58 17.92 -10.04
C GLU A 14 8.57 17.87 -11.18
N GLU A 15 7.72 16.83 -11.22
CA GLU A 15 6.76 16.66 -12.30
C GLU A 15 5.58 17.64 -12.22
N PHE A 16 5.08 17.95 -11.00
CA PHE A 16 4.05 18.98 -10.82
C PHE A 16 4.56 20.37 -11.27
N GLU A 17 5.77 20.74 -10.88
CA GLU A 17 6.38 22.01 -11.27
C GLU A 17 6.62 22.09 -12.77
N LYS A 18 7.13 21.01 -13.38
CA LYS A 18 7.32 20.90 -14.84
C LYS A 18 6.01 21.10 -15.60
N GLN A 19 4.90 20.60 -15.06
CA GLN A 19 3.56 20.77 -15.66
C GLN A 19 2.86 22.07 -15.22
N GLY A 20 3.56 22.98 -14.56
CA GLY A 20 3.08 24.32 -14.18
C GLY A 20 2.08 24.37 -13.03
N LEU A 21 2.00 23.30 -12.24
CA LEU A 21 1.15 23.21 -11.07
C LEU A 21 1.90 23.63 -9.80
N LYS A 22 1.22 24.38 -8.93
CA LYS A 22 1.78 24.75 -7.63
C LYS A 22 1.60 23.58 -6.66
N ILE A 23 2.71 23.07 -6.14
CA ILE A 23 2.73 21.99 -5.17
C ILE A 23 3.44 22.41 -3.89
N ARG A 24 3.02 21.85 -2.76
CA ARG A 24 3.66 22.07 -1.48
C ARG A 24 3.74 20.76 -0.70
N VAL A 25 4.93 20.44 -0.23
CA VAL A 25 5.15 19.34 0.70
C VAL A 25 4.89 19.82 2.13
N VAL A 26 4.03 19.10 2.85
CA VAL A 26 3.67 19.40 4.24
C VAL A 26 3.99 18.19 5.09
N ASN A 27 4.71 18.40 6.20
CA ASN A 27 4.87 17.36 7.20
C ASN A 27 3.56 17.27 8.01
N PRO A 28 2.94 16.08 8.13
CA PRO A 28 1.73 15.94 8.95
C PRO A 28 1.88 16.41 10.39
N GLN A 29 3.08 16.33 10.96
CA GLN A 29 3.37 16.83 12.31
C GLN A 29 3.23 18.36 12.46
N ASP A 30 3.26 19.09 11.36
CA ASP A 30 3.08 20.54 11.36
C ASP A 30 1.60 20.94 11.22
N VAL A 31 0.69 19.98 11.13
CA VAL A 31 -0.75 20.23 10.90
C VAL A 31 -1.52 20.14 12.20
N ASP A 32 -2.18 21.23 12.55
CA ASP A 32 -3.16 21.27 13.64
C ASP A 32 -4.57 21.25 13.07
N ILE A 33 -5.47 20.48 13.69
CA ILE A 33 -6.89 20.48 13.37
C ILE A 33 -7.70 20.93 14.60
N PHE A 34 -8.69 21.74 14.37
CA PHE A 34 -9.65 22.19 15.35
C PHE A 34 -11.04 21.71 14.96
N VAL A 35 -11.86 21.38 15.93
CA VAL A 35 -13.26 21.07 15.69
C VAL A 35 -14.09 22.20 16.26
N ASP A 36 -14.63 23.05 15.39
CA ASP A 36 -15.45 24.19 15.75
C ASP A 36 -16.62 24.31 14.75
N ARG A 37 -17.56 25.21 15.04
CA ARG A 37 -18.68 25.49 14.14
C ARG A 37 -18.28 26.13 12.81
N ASP A 38 -17.18 26.91 12.80
CA ASP A 38 -16.58 27.49 11.59
C ASP A 38 -15.45 26.60 11.04
N ASP A 39 -15.82 25.51 10.43
CA ASP A 39 -14.92 24.47 9.94
C ASP A 39 -13.84 24.98 8.96
N ARG A 40 -14.10 26.06 8.20
CA ARG A 40 -13.17 26.54 7.15
C ARG A 40 -11.84 27.08 7.70
N LYS A 41 -11.78 27.43 8.98
CA LYS A 41 -10.57 27.89 9.66
C LYS A 41 -9.97 26.83 10.59
N SER A 42 -10.48 25.63 10.53
CA SER A 42 -10.18 24.54 11.46
C SER A 42 -8.82 23.85 11.19
N ILE A 43 -8.12 24.20 10.10
CA ILE A 43 -6.78 23.67 9.80
C ILE A 43 -5.74 24.79 9.87
N ARG A 44 -4.65 24.49 10.57
CA ARG A 44 -3.45 25.33 10.60
C ARG A 44 -2.23 24.49 10.20
N VAL A 45 -1.27 25.13 9.56
CA VAL A 45 0.03 24.52 9.22
C VAL A 45 1.13 25.36 9.83
N ALA A 46 1.91 24.79 10.73
CA ALA A 46 2.93 25.47 11.54
C ALA A 46 2.32 26.70 12.26
N GLY A 47 1.16 26.49 12.92
CA GLY A 47 0.44 27.51 13.69
C GLY A 47 -0.27 28.59 12.87
N LYS A 48 -0.16 28.57 11.53
CA LYS A 48 -0.76 29.59 10.64
C LYS A 48 -1.95 29.00 9.88
N GLY A 49 -3.07 29.77 9.86
CA GLY A 49 -4.18 29.47 8.97
C GLY A 49 -3.71 29.50 7.50
N ARG A 50 -4.22 28.57 6.70
CA ARG A 50 -3.88 28.44 5.28
C ARG A 50 -5.14 28.30 4.45
N THR A 51 -5.07 28.75 3.20
CA THR A 51 -6.04 28.38 2.18
C THR A 51 -5.98 26.87 1.96
N LEU A 52 -7.14 26.22 1.88
CA LEU A 52 -7.21 24.79 1.58
C LEU A 52 -6.65 24.52 0.18
N PRO A 53 -5.93 23.44 -0.01
CA PRO A 53 -5.50 23.02 -1.34
C PRO A 53 -6.67 22.39 -2.10
N ASP A 54 -6.58 22.37 -3.43
CA ASP A 54 -7.56 21.67 -4.28
C ASP A 54 -7.48 20.16 -4.08
N PHE A 55 -6.29 19.65 -3.85
CA PHE A 55 -6.04 18.23 -3.62
C PHE A 55 -4.88 17.96 -2.65
N VAL A 56 -4.83 16.75 -2.13
CA VAL A 56 -3.69 16.22 -1.35
C VAL A 56 -3.39 14.79 -1.79
N ILE A 57 -2.10 14.49 -1.97
CA ILE A 57 -1.59 13.14 -2.19
C ILE A 57 -0.95 12.66 -0.89
N PRO A 58 -1.58 11.76 -0.13
CA PRO A 58 -1.00 11.21 1.10
C PRO A 58 0.17 10.27 0.78
N ARG A 59 1.38 10.62 1.25
CA ARG A 59 2.60 9.82 1.06
C ARG A 59 3.16 9.34 2.40
N THR A 60 2.31 8.84 3.27
CA THR A 60 2.70 8.47 4.64
C THR A 60 3.01 6.98 4.83
N GLY A 61 2.58 6.14 3.89
CA GLY A 61 2.89 4.72 3.87
C GLY A 61 2.68 4.02 5.23
N SER A 62 3.70 3.32 5.71
CA SER A 62 3.69 2.65 7.01
C SER A 62 3.56 3.58 8.21
N GLY A 63 3.94 4.86 8.05
CA GLY A 63 3.82 5.89 9.08
C GLY A 63 2.40 6.43 9.29
N THR A 64 1.39 5.90 8.58
CA THR A 64 -0.01 6.34 8.74
C THR A 64 -0.55 5.98 10.13
N THR A 65 -0.61 6.97 11.00
CA THR A 65 -1.14 6.86 12.38
C THR A 65 -2.59 7.33 12.44
N TYR A 66 -3.23 7.15 13.61
CA TYR A 66 -4.56 7.74 13.87
C TYR A 66 -4.57 9.25 13.60
N PHE A 67 -3.53 9.97 14.04
CA PHE A 67 -3.39 11.42 13.84
C PHE A 67 -3.41 11.80 12.36
N ILE A 68 -2.65 11.11 11.52
CA ILE A 68 -2.62 11.34 10.08
C ILE A 68 -3.99 11.06 9.45
N LYS A 69 -4.62 9.95 9.83
CA LYS A 69 -5.96 9.60 9.34
C LYS A 69 -7.01 10.64 9.74
N ALA A 70 -6.89 11.20 10.95
CA ALA A 70 -7.76 12.29 11.39
C ALA A 70 -7.59 13.54 10.53
N ILE A 71 -6.36 13.93 10.18
CA ILE A 71 -6.08 15.04 9.26
C ILE A 71 -6.72 14.78 7.90
N LEU A 72 -6.50 13.60 7.33
CA LEU A 72 -7.05 13.26 6.01
C LEU A 72 -8.57 13.32 5.98
N ARG A 73 -9.25 12.68 6.95
CA ARG A 73 -10.71 12.75 7.07
C ARG A 73 -11.22 14.16 7.25
N HIS A 74 -10.48 15.02 7.97
CA HIS A 74 -10.86 16.40 8.17
C HIS A 74 -10.74 17.21 6.88
N LEU A 75 -9.68 17.01 6.11
CA LEU A 75 -9.49 17.62 4.79
C LEU A 75 -10.61 17.23 3.81
N GLU A 76 -10.98 15.96 3.75
CA GLU A 76 -12.11 15.50 2.91
C GLU A 76 -13.43 16.18 3.28
N ARG A 77 -13.72 16.30 4.58
CA ARG A 77 -14.92 17.03 5.07
C ARG A 77 -14.94 18.49 4.65
N LEU A 78 -13.78 19.10 4.48
CA LEU A 78 -13.63 20.47 4.00
C LEU A 78 -13.67 20.59 2.47
N GLY A 79 -13.88 19.47 1.74
CA GLY A 79 -14.00 19.43 0.30
C GLY A 79 -12.66 19.28 -0.44
N VAL A 80 -11.57 18.99 0.26
CA VAL A 80 -10.26 18.72 -0.37
C VAL A 80 -10.26 17.32 -0.99
N ILE A 81 -9.85 17.21 -2.25
CA ILE A 81 -9.75 15.94 -2.96
C ILE A 81 -8.52 15.19 -2.45
N LEU A 82 -8.71 13.99 -1.90
CA LEU A 82 -7.59 13.12 -1.53
C LEU A 82 -7.32 12.06 -2.61
N ILE A 83 -6.05 11.78 -2.84
CA ILE A 83 -5.55 10.76 -3.79
C ILE A 83 -4.46 9.93 -3.10
N ASN A 84 -4.80 8.85 -2.40
CA ASN A 84 -6.07 8.16 -2.20
C ASN A 84 -6.92 8.76 -1.08
N GLY A 85 -8.21 8.45 -1.08
CA GLY A 85 -9.15 8.83 -0.04
C GLY A 85 -8.87 8.18 1.33
N SER A 86 -9.32 8.84 2.42
CA SER A 86 -9.01 8.40 3.78
C SER A 86 -9.59 7.03 4.11
N ALA A 87 -10.79 6.72 3.64
CA ALA A 87 -11.45 5.43 3.84
C ALA A 87 -10.68 4.29 3.15
N SER A 88 -10.25 4.49 1.91
CA SER A 88 -9.45 3.52 1.15
C SER A 88 -8.10 3.25 1.82
N ILE A 89 -7.46 4.30 2.34
CA ILE A 89 -6.22 4.16 3.11
C ILE A 89 -6.46 3.35 4.38
N ASP A 90 -7.56 3.58 5.10
CA ASP A 90 -7.92 2.81 6.29
C ASP A 90 -8.15 1.33 5.96
N THR A 91 -8.88 1.03 4.89
CA THR A 91 -9.17 -0.33 4.43
C THR A 91 -7.88 -1.11 4.18
N VAL A 92 -6.96 -0.59 3.37
CA VAL A 92 -5.74 -1.33 3.00
C VAL A 92 -4.68 -1.36 4.10
N LYS A 93 -4.84 -0.58 5.16
CA LYS A 93 -4.00 -0.71 6.38
C LYS A 93 -4.34 -1.94 7.19
N ASP A 94 -5.56 -2.45 7.09
CA ASP A 94 -5.96 -3.72 7.68
C ASP A 94 -5.77 -4.83 6.64
N LYS A 95 -4.69 -5.62 6.82
CA LYS A 95 -4.34 -6.72 5.89
C LYS A 95 -5.43 -7.77 5.79
N LEU A 96 -6.11 -8.07 6.89
CA LEU A 96 -7.17 -9.06 6.89
C LEU A 96 -8.40 -8.52 6.17
N TYR A 97 -8.81 -7.29 6.46
CA TYR A 97 -9.97 -6.68 5.82
C TYR A 97 -9.77 -6.53 4.31
N THR A 98 -8.56 -6.18 3.87
CA THR A 98 -8.19 -6.19 2.44
C THR A 98 -8.41 -7.57 1.82
N GLN A 99 -7.91 -8.65 2.46
CA GLN A 99 -8.09 -10.01 1.96
C GLN A 99 -9.56 -10.45 1.96
N GLN A 100 -10.37 -10.01 2.94
CA GLN A 100 -11.80 -10.29 2.98
C GLN A 100 -12.52 -9.68 1.77
N ILE A 101 -12.28 -8.38 1.48
CA ILE A 101 -12.90 -7.70 0.32
C ILE A 101 -12.52 -8.38 -1.00
N LEU A 102 -11.24 -8.69 -1.18
CA LEU A 102 -10.75 -9.32 -2.41
C LEU A 102 -11.31 -10.75 -2.57
N GLY A 103 -11.27 -11.54 -1.50
CA GLY A 103 -11.76 -12.92 -1.51
C GLY A 103 -13.28 -13.01 -1.67
N GLU A 104 -14.06 -12.13 -1.04
CA GLU A 104 -15.52 -12.02 -1.23
C GLU A 104 -15.88 -11.68 -2.68
N SER A 105 -15.01 -10.95 -3.36
CA SER A 105 -15.15 -10.60 -4.78
C SER A 105 -14.60 -11.69 -5.73
N ASN A 106 -14.27 -12.88 -5.22
CA ASN A 106 -13.71 -14.02 -5.95
C ASN A 106 -12.36 -13.75 -6.64
N LEU A 107 -11.56 -12.78 -6.14
CA LEU A 107 -10.19 -12.65 -6.59
C LEU A 107 -9.31 -13.70 -5.91
N PRO A 108 -8.26 -14.18 -6.61
CA PRO A 108 -7.33 -15.16 -6.05
C PRO A 108 -6.52 -14.52 -4.91
N VAL A 109 -6.69 -15.02 -3.71
CA VAL A 109 -5.97 -14.62 -2.51
C VAL A 109 -5.49 -15.86 -1.76
N PRO A 110 -4.32 -15.84 -1.11
CA PRO A 110 -3.88 -16.97 -0.30
C PRO A 110 -4.85 -17.23 0.84
N LYS A 111 -5.10 -18.51 1.16
CA LYS A 111 -5.94 -18.88 2.31
C LYS A 111 -5.42 -18.21 3.56
N THR A 112 -6.27 -17.47 4.25
CA THR A 112 -5.89 -16.63 5.38
C THR A 112 -6.77 -16.93 6.59
N LEU A 113 -6.14 -17.21 7.72
CA LEU A 113 -6.79 -17.48 9.00
C LEU A 113 -6.43 -16.39 10.01
N LEU A 114 -7.44 -15.72 10.60
CA LEU A 114 -7.24 -14.90 11.79
C LEU A 114 -7.14 -15.81 13.01
N VAL A 115 -6.06 -15.68 13.74
CA VAL A 115 -5.81 -16.48 14.94
C VAL A 115 -6.45 -15.81 16.14
N LYS A 116 -7.17 -16.62 16.95
CA LYS A 116 -7.67 -16.23 18.27
C LYS A 116 -7.07 -17.13 19.37
N HIS A 117 -6.89 -16.57 20.53
CA HIS A 117 -6.36 -17.33 21.65
C HIS A 117 -7.48 -18.01 22.49
N PRO A 118 -7.28 -19.25 22.97
CA PRO A 118 -6.12 -20.12 22.71
C PRO A 118 -6.12 -20.64 21.27
N ILE A 119 -4.91 -20.79 20.71
CA ILE A 119 -4.75 -21.18 19.30
C ILE A 119 -4.92 -22.67 19.16
N ASN A 120 -5.86 -23.08 18.29
CA ASN A 120 -6.03 -24.45 17.89
C ASN A 120 -5.07 -24.81 16.73
N VAL A 121 -3.92 -25.39 17.09
CA VAL A 121 -2.88 -25.76 16.11
C VAL A 121 -3.37 -26.81 15.09
N GLU A 122 -4.19 -27.75 15.53
CA GLU A 122 -4.76 -28.78 14.65
C GLU A 122 -5.69 -28.14 13.61
N PHE A 123 -6.48 -27.14 14.00
CA PHE A 123 -7.30 -26.37 13.07
C PHE A 123 -6.48 -25.64 12.02
N VAL A 124 -5.34 -25.06 12.41
CA VAL A 124 -4.38 -24.42 11.47
C VAL A 124 -3.84 -25.45 10.49
N GLU A 125 -3.40 -26.61 10.98
CA GLU A 125 -2.84 -27.69 10.14
C GLU A 125 -3.85 -28.19 9.11
N ASN A 126 -5.09 -28.41 9.53
CA ASN A 126 -6.13 -28.95 8.66
C ASN A 126 -6.62 -27.97 7.59
N ASN A 127 -6.49 -26.65 7.82
CA ASN A 127 -7.03 -25.61 6.93
C ASN A 127 -5.96 -24.89 6.10
N ILE A 128 -4.75 -24.68 6.67
CA ILE A 128 -3.66 -23.98 6.02
C ILE A 128 -2.52 -24.95 5.65
N GLY A 129 -2.13 -25.84 6.59
CA GLY A 129 -1.00 -26.74 6.41
C GLY A 129 0.37 -26.06 6.58
N TYR A 130 1.40 -26.74 6.08
CA TYR A 130 2.79 -26.25 6.09
C TYR A 130 3.45 -26.38 4.70
N PRO A 131 4.39 -25.49 4.36
CA PRO A 131 4.78 -24.28 5.09
C PRO A 131 3.67 -23.26 5.16
N ALA A 132 3.69 -22.41 6.20
CA ALA A 132 2.72 -21.33 6.39
C ALA A 132 3.43 -20.01 6.70
N ILE A 133 2.80 -18.91 6.35
CA ILE A 133 3.27 -17.55 6.66
C ILE A 133 2.51 -17.01 7.87
N ILE A 134 3.25 -16.60 8.88
CA ILE A 134 2.69 -15.91 10.06
C ILE A 134 2.96 -14.41 9.90
N LYS A 135 1.91 -13.60 10.00
CA LYS A 135 2.01 -12.14 9.88
C LYS A 135 1.31 -11.45 11.05
N THR A 136 1.91 -10.38 11.56
CA THR A 136 1.19 -9.43 12.40
C THR A 136 0.33 -8.52 11.53
N LEU A 137 -0.88 -8.13 11.99
CA LEU A 137 -1.76 -7.23 11.24
C LEU A 137 -1.16 -5.83 11.07
N SER A 138 -0.29 -5.41 11.99
CA SER A 138 0.44 -4.15 11.92
C SER A 138 1.92 -4.41 11.61
N GLY A 139 2.48 -3.70 10.64
CA GLY A 139 3.88 -3.82 10.22
C GLY A 139 4.03 -3.63 8.72
N SER A 140 5.25 -3.32 8.27
CA SER A 140 5.60 -3.12 6.86
C SER A 140 7.03 -3.58 6.60
N PHE A 141 7.42 -3.63 5.33
CA PHE A 141 8.74 -4.05 4.89
C PHE A 141 9.14 -5.46 5.35
N GLY A 142 8.17 -6.38 5.52
CA GLY A 142 8.40 -7.74 5.98
C GLY A 142 8.81 -7.86 7.45
N ALA A 143 8.73 -6.79 8.25
CA ALA A 143 8.86 -6.86 9.68
C ALA A 143 7.62 -7.56 10.26
N GLY A 144 7.83 -8.62 11.07
CA GLY A 144 6.73 -9.42 11.63
C GLY A 144 6.12 -10.43 10.65
N VAL A 145 6.85 -10.82 9.60
CA VAL A 145 6.50 -11.92 8.68
C VAL A 145 7.49 -13.06 8.87
N PHE A 146 6.96 -14.25 9.20
CA PHE A 146 7.75 -15.44 9.50
C PHE A 146 7.26 -16.63 8.67
N LEU A 147 8.20 -17.37 8.07
CA LEU A 147 7.94 -18.67 7.47
C LEU A 147 7.92 -19.72 8.58
N CYS A 148 6.92 -20.55 8.57
CA CYS A 148 6.72 -21.64 9.50
C CYS A 148 6.62 -22.95 8.73
N GLU A 149 7.63 -23.81 8.84
CA GLU A 149 7.74 -25.03 8.04
C GLU A 149 7.06 -26.24 8.68
N ASN A 150 6.78 -26.18 9.99
CA ASN A 150 6.21 -27.32 10.72
C ASN A 150 5.55 -26.90 12.03
N ARG A 151 4.82 -27.87 12.62
CA ARG A 151 4.07 -27.70 13.88
C ARG A 151 4.94 -27.15 15.03
N LYS A 152 6.16 -27.64 15.17
CA LYS A 152 7.04 -27.24 16.28
C LYS A 152 7.41 -25.76 16.17
N GLN A 153 7.76 -25.29 14.98
CA GLN A 153 8.05 -23.88 14.74
C GLN A 153 6.81 -23.00 14.98
N LEU A 154 5.62 -23.43 14.50
CA LEU A 154 4.37 -22.72 14.77
C LEU A 154 4.15 -22.55 16.27
N GLN A 155 4.23 -23.62 17.06
CA GLN A 155 4.05 -23.57 18.51
C GLN A 155 5.06 -22.66 19.22
N GLN A 156 6.31 -22.63 18.75
CA GLN A 156 7.35 -21.75 19.29
C GLN A 156 7.06 -20.28 19.03
N LEU A 157 6.70 -19.94 17.78
CA LEU A 157 6.37 -18.55 17.38
C LEU A 157 5.14 -18.04 18.13
N LEU A 158 4.11 -18.88 18.29
CA LEU A 158 2.91 -18.52 19.02
C LEU A 158 3.17 -18.27 20.50
N LYS A 159 3.99 -19.12 21.16
CA LYS A 159 4.42 -18.89 22.54
C LYS A 159 5.19 -17.57 22.71
N MET A 160 6.07 -17.25 21.77
CA MET A 160 6.79 -15.97 21.78
C MET A 160 5.84 -14.79 21.66
N ALA A 161 4.85 -14.88 20.76
CA ALA A 161 3.85 -13.84 20.57
C ALA A 161 2.99 -13.62 21.84
N GLU A 162 2.58 -14.69 22.51
CA GLU A 162 1.84 -14.63 23.78
C GLU A 162 2.62 -13.91 24.90
N ILE A 163 3.91 -14.17 25.01
CA ILE A 163 4.78 -13.55 26.03
C ILE A 163 5.01 -12.06 25.74
N THR A 164 5.16 -11.70 24.47
CA THR A 164 5.57 -10.34 24.09
C THR A 164 4.42 -9.35 24.10
N LYS A 165 3.26 -9.71 23.58
CA LYS A 165 2.01 -8.92 23.62
C LYS A 165 0.79 -9.80 23.38
N PRO A 166 0.05 -10.18 24.42
CA PRO A 166 -1.16 -11.02 24.29
C PRO A 166 -2.27 -10.44 23.41
N SER A 167 -2.21 -9.16 23.09
CA SER A 167 -3.20 -8.45 22.27
C SER A 167 -2.85 -8.33 20.77
N TYR A 168 -1.77 -8.95 20.31
CA TYR A 168 -1.47 -8.93 18.88
C TYR A 168 -2.45 -9.81 18.10
N ASN A 169 -3.10 -9.18 17.13
CA ASN A 169 -3.82 -9.92 16.12
C ASN A 169 -2.81 -10.49 15.12
N ILE A 170 -2.84 -11.80 14.95
CA ILE A 170 -1.97 -12.57 14.06
C ILE A 170 -2.84 -13.21 12.99
N ILE A 171 -2.38 -13.17 11.75
CA ILE A 171 -2.91 -13.98 10.67
C ILE A 171 -1.91 -15.07 10.29
N ILE A 172 -2.44 -16.24 9.96
CA ILE A 172 -1.68 -17.34 9.38
C ILE A 172 -2.20 -17.51 7.96
N GLN A 173 -1.29 -17.55 7.00
CA GLN A 173 -1.60 -17.58 5.59
C GLN A 173 -0.86 -18.74 4.92
N GLU A 174 -1.47 -19.38 3.94
CA GLU A 174 -0.78 -20.40 3.16
C GLU A 174 0.46 -19.82 2.48
N PHE A 175 1.47 -20.64 2.34
CA PHE A 175 2.69 -20.27 1.65
C PHE A 175 2.60 -20.70 0.19
N ILE A 176 2.61 -19.75 -0.73
CA ILE A 176 2.59 -20.01 -2.17
C ILE A 176 4.03 -20.35 -2.60
N LYS A 177 4.29 -21.63 -2.84
CA LYS A 177 5.65 -22.17 -3.04
C LYS A 177 6.34 -21.58 -4.27
N ASP A 178 5.59 -21.36 -5.35
CA ASP A 178 6.13 -20.85 -6.62
C ASP A 178 6.63 -19.41 -6.50
N SER A 179 6.26 -18.72 -5.42
CA SER A 179 6.71 -17.38 -5.07
C SER A 179 7.82 -17.36 -4.00
N HIS A 180 8.52 -18.46 -3.77
CA HIS A 180 9.65 -18.42 -2.85
C HIS A 180 10.73 -17.46 -3.35
N GLY A 181 11.01 -16.40 -2.57
CA GLY A 181 12.00 -15.38 -2.89
C GLY A 181 11.68 -14.49 -4.09
N LYS A 182 10.47 -14.56 -4.65
CA LYS A 182 10.03 -13.71 -5.78
C LYS A 182 8.56 -13.34 -5.69
N ASP A 183 8.23 -12.14 -6.15
CA ASP A 183 6.86 -11.66 -6.33
C ASP A 183 6.81 -10.61 -7.44
N LEU A 184 5.60 -10.21 -7.84
CA LEU A 184 5.38 -9.09 -8.75
C LEU A 184 4.88 -7.88 -7.97
N ARG A 185 5.51 -6.73 -8.21
CA ARG A 185 4.97 -5.42 -7.85
C ARG A 185 4.29 -4.82 -9.08
N VAL A 186 2.97 -4.72 -9.03
CA VAL A 186 2.14 -4.09 -10.04
C VAL A 186 1.76 -2.69 -9.56
N LEU A 187 2.02 -1.68 -10.37
CA LEU A 187 1.65 -0.31 -10.07
C LEU A 187 0.44 0.10 -10.89
N VAL A 188 -0.59 0.58 -10.20
CA VAL A 188 -1.88 0.96 -10.78
C VAL A 188 -2.12 2.45 -10.54
N VAL A 189 -2.54 3.16 -11.57
CA VAL A 189 -3.01 4.55 -11.50
C VAL A 189 -4.33 4.65 -12.25
N ASN A 190 -5.38 5.14 -11.59
CA ASN A 190 -6.72 5.25 -12.16
C ASN A 190 -7.24 3.93 -12.77
N GLY A 191 -7.05 2.83 -12.05
CA GLY A 191 -7.50 1.49 -12.47
C GLY A 191 -6.72 0.86 -13.63
N LYS A 192 -5.66 1.49 -14.13
CA LYS A 192 -4.79 0.97 -15.19
C LYS A 192 -3.43 0.60 -14.66
N VAL A 193 -2.88 -0.52 -15.08
CA VAL A 193 -1.52 -0.92 -14.75
C VAL A 193 -0.54 -0.06 -15.55
N VAL A 194 0.29 0.72 -14.84
CA VAL A 194 1.30 1.60 -15.44
C VAL A 194 2.70 1.00 -15.42
N GLY A 195 2.90 -0.10 -14.71
CA GLY A 195 4.15 -0.82 -14.68
C GLY A 195 4.06 -2.10 -13.85
N CYS A 196 4.86 -3.09 -14.22
CA CYS A 196 5.02 -4.35 -13.50
C CYS A 196 6.50 -4.71 -13.40
N MET A 197 6.91 -5.11 -12.21
CA MET A 197 8.28 -5.47 -11.90
C MET A 197 8.30 -6.73 -11.05
N MET A 198 9.06 -7.74 -11.46
CA MET A 198 9.39 -8.85 -10.60
C MET A 198 10.44 -8.38 -9.59
N ARG A 199 10.17 -8.63 -8.31
CA ARG A 199 11.16 -8.48 -7.25
C ARG A 199 11.71 -9.87 -6.92
N GLN A 200 13.00 -9.97 -6.79
CA GLN A 200 13.66 -11.23 -6.49
C GLN A 200 14.67 -11.04 -5.37
N SER A 201 14.66 -11.94 -4.38
CA SER A 201 15.67 -11.99 -3.33
C SER A 201 17.02 -12.40 -3.92
N VAL A 202 18.09 -11.81 -3.44
CA VAL A 202 19.47 -12.20 -3.79
C VAL A 202 19.94 -13.37 -2.93
N ASP A 203 19.43 -13.42 -1.70
CA ASP A 203 19.69 -14.52 -0.76
C ASP A 203 18.53 -15.54 -0.82
N ASP A 204 18.66 -16.66 -0.12
CA ASP A 204 17.59 -17.66 0.03
C ASP A 204 16.47 -17.21 1.02
N ASP A 205 16.21 -15.89 1.10
CA ASP A 205 15.08 -15.35 1.85
C ASP A 205 13.80 -15.55 1.03
N PHE A 206 12.78 -16.14 1.66
CA PHE A 206 11.47 -16.32 1.04
C PHE A 206 10.76 -14.98 0.68
N ARG A 207 11.25 -13.86 1.19
CA ARG A 207 10.70 -12.50 0.96
C ARG A 207 11.47 -11.79 -0.15
N ALA A 208 10.79 -11.22 -1.11
CA ALA A 208 11.34 -10.59 -2.31
C ALA A 208 11.56 -9.05 -2.21
N ASN A 209 11.60 -8.48 -1.01
CA ASN A 209 11.63 -7.01 -0.83
C ASN A 209 12.95 -6.37 -1.29
N ILE A 210 12.88 -5.41 -2.24
CA ILE A 210 14.03 -4.61 -2.72
C ILE A 210 14.74 -3.88 -1.56
N THR A 211 14.00 -3.38 -0.57
CA THR A 211 14.56 -2.71 0.62
C THR A 211 15.44 -3.62 1.48
N ARG A 212 15.42 -4.93 1.23
CA ARG A 212 16.27 -5.95 1.88
C ARG A 212 17.41 -6.43 0.98
N GLY A 213 17.70 -5.72 -0.12
CA GLY A 213 18.74 -6.08 -1.05
C GLY A 213 18.25 -6.88 -2.27
N GLY A 214 16.94 -7.09 -2.42
CA GLY A 214 16.38 -7.74 -3.61
C GLY A 214 16.57 -6.90 -4.87
N GLU A 215 16.55 -7.57 -6.02
CA GLU A 215 16.65 -6.97 -7.34
C GLU A 215 15.26 -6.79 -7.97
N GLY A 216 15.13 -5.76 -8.83
CA GLY A 216 13.96 -5.53 -9.65
C GLY A 216 14.22 -5.90 -11.11
N ILE A 217 13.34 -6.68 -11.71
CA ILE A 217 13.42 -7.09 -13.11
C ILE A 217 12.12 -6.66 -13.80
N PRO A 218 12.18 -5.94 -14.95
CA PRO A 218 10.97 -5.62 -15.71
C PRO A 218 10.20 -6.89 -16.03
N TYR A 219 8.88 -6.84 -15.84
CA TYR A 219 8.03 -7.99 -16.13
C TYR A 219 6.93 -7.59 -17.12
N GLN A 220 6.67 -8.46 -18.10
CA GLN A 220 5.65 -8.20 -19.11
C GLN A 220 4.26 -8.26 -18.46
N ILE A 221 3.45 -7.24 -18.73
CA ILE A 221 2.07 -7.19 -18.27
C ILE A 221 1.26 -8.08 -19.22
N ASP A 222 0.64 -9.11 -18.67
CA ASP A 222 -0.36 -9.95 -19.33
C ASP A 222 -1.77 -9.54 -18.91
N ASP A 223 -2.78 -10.18 -19.50
CA ASP A 223 -4.18 -9.87 -19.25
C ASP A 223 -4.59 -10.13 -17.78
N ASP A 224 -4.00 -11.15 -17.14
CA ASP A 224 -4.26 -11.48 -15.73
C ASP A 224 -3.68 -10.42 -14.79
N ILE A 225 -2.46 -9.97 -15.04
CA ILE A 225 -1.82 -8.89 -14.26
C ILE A 225 -2.61 -7.58 -14.40
N GLU A 226 -3.00 -7.22 -15.63
CA GLU A 226 -3.81 -6.03 -15.89
C GLU A 226 -5.14 -6.10 -15.15
N TRP A 227 -5.83 -7.23 -15.25
CA TRP A 227 -7.13 -7.43 -14.60
C TRP A 227 -7.01 -7.46 -13.07
N LEU A 228 -6.10 -8.26 -12.50
CA LEU A 228 -5.90 -8.36 -11.05
C LEU A 228 -5.48 -7.04 -10.44
N GLY A 229 -4.56 -6.32 -11.10
CA GLY A 229 -4.11 -5.00 -10.65
C GLY A 229 -5.25 -3.98 -10.66
N GLY A 230 -5.93 -3.84 -11.78
CA GLY A 230 -7.03 -2.89 -11.96
C GLY A 230 -8.22 -3.17 -11.05
N GLU A 231 -8.66 -4.45 -10.99
CA GLU A 231 -9.79 -4.85 -10.18
C GLU A 231 -9.52 -4.73 -8.67
N SER A 232 -8.29 -5.06 -8.22
CA SER A 232 -7.89 -4.82 -6.83
C SER A 232 -7.98 -3.34 -6.44
N ALA A 233 -7.48 -2.45 -7.31
CA ALA A 233 -7.56 -1.01 -7.07
C ALA A 233 -9.01 -0.51 -7.05
N ARG A 234 -9.85 -1.01 -7.96
CA ARG A 234 -11.28 -0.66 -8.05
C ARG A 234 -12.05 -1.09 -6.81
N LEU A 235 -11.93 -2.34 -6.37
CA LEU A 235 -12.64 -2.87 -5.21
C LEU A 235 -12.24 -2.16 -3.91
N LEU A 236 -11.00 -1.76 -3.79
CA LEU A 236 -10.47 -1.04 -2.64
C LEU A 236 -10.59 0.48 -2.77
N ASN A 237 -11.22 0.96 -3.87
CA ASN A 237 -11.42 2.37 -4.18
C ASN A 237 -10.12 3.18 -4.11
N LEU A 238 -9.05 2.66 -4.74
CA LEU A 238 -7.74 3.28 -4.78
C LEU A 238 -7.49 3.96 -6.12
N ASP A 239 -7.11 5.22 -6.08
CA ASP A 239 -6.65 5.98 -7.23
C ASP A 239 -5.25 5.55 -7.68
N ILE A 240 -4.39 5.30 -6.68
CA ILE A 240 -3.02 4.84 -6.84
C ILE A 240 -2.85 3.62 -5.96
N ALA A 241 -2.43 2.50 -6.54
CA ALA A 241 -2.22 1.27 -5.81
C ALA A 241 -0.90 0.60 -6.22
N GLY A 242 -0.27 -0.04 -5.24
CA GLY A 242 0.77 -1.04 -5.48
C GLY A 242 0.22 -2.40 -5.09
N VAL A 243 0.00 -3.27 -6.07
CA VAL A 243 -0.52 -4.62 -5.87
C VAL A 243 0.64 -5.60 -5.91
N ASP A 244 0.78 -6.41 -4.89
CA ASP A 244 1.79 -7.47 -4.81
C ASP A 244 1.15 -8.80 -5.18
N LEU A 245 1.60 -9.40 -6.28
CA LEU A 245 1.12 -10.68 -6.78
C LEU A 245 2.16 -11.77 -6.54
N LEU A 246 1.70 -12.91 -6.08
CA LEU A 246 2.49 -14.14 -5.95
C LEU A 246 2.27 -15.00 -7.20
N PHE A 247 3.32 -15.65 -7.68
CA PHE A 247 3.21 -16.70 -8.71
C PHE A 247 2.54 -17.92 -8.09
N ASP A 248 1.45 -18.39 -8.67
CA ASP A 248 0.65 -19.51 -8.17
C ASP A 248 0.26 -20.43 -9.33
N GLY A 249 1.13 -21.42 -9.63
CA GLY A 249 1.04 -22.22 -10.84
C GLY A 249 1.17 -21.37 -12.10
N ASP A 250 0.21 -21.52 -13.01
CA ASP A 250 0.14 -20.74 -14.26
C ASP A 250 -0.61 -19.40 -14.09
N SER A 251 -0.91 -18.97 -12.85
CA SER A 251 -1.67 -17.78 -12.53
C SER A 251 -1.01 -16.99 -11.39
N TYR A 252 -1.77 -16.09 -10.77
CA TYR A 252 -1.28 -15.22 -9.69
C TYR A 252 -2.25 -15.20 -8.51
N SER A 253 -1.72 -14.94 -7.30
CA SER A 253 -2.50 -14.75 -6.08
C SER A 253 -2.16 -13.40 -5.43
N ILE A 254 -3.14 -12.61 -5.00
CA ILE A 254 -2.96 -11.26 -4.48
C ILE A 254 -2.48 -11.33 -3.03
N CYS A 255 -1.22 -10.97 -2.79
CA CYS A 255 -0.60 -10.99 -1.47
C CYS A 255 -0.94 -9.78 -0.62
N GLU A 256 -0.83 -8.59 -1.19
CA GLU A 256 -0.99 -7.30 -0.48
C GLU A 256 -1.35 -6.19 -1.46
N VAL A 257 -2.10 -5.19 -0.98
CA VAL A 257 -2.38 -3.96 -1.73
C VAL A 257 -1.96 -2.75 -0.88
N ASN A 258 -1.22 -1.83 -1.50
CA ASN A 258 -0.63 -0.67 -0.84
C ASN A 258 -1.20 0.63 -1.41
N SER A 259 -1.72 1.52 -0.55
CA SER A 259 -2.27 2.85 -0.94
C SER A 259 -1.22 3.95 -1.15
N SER A 260 0.04 3.69 -0.81
CA SER A 260 1.14 4.65 -0.98
C SER A 260 2.39 3.90 -1.43
N PRO A 261 2.35 3.27 -2.63
CA PRO A 261 3.45 2.47 -3.12
C PRO A 261 4.70 3.32 -3.36
N GLY A 262 5.87 2.78 -3.01
CA GLY A 262 7.14 3.26 -3.53
C GLY A 262 7.25 2.90 -5.01
N PHE A 263 7.79 3.81 -5.82
CA PHE A 263 7.95 3.60 -7.25
C PHE A 263 9.37 3.85 -7.78
N GLU A 264 10.33 4.13 -6.92
CA GLU A 264 11.74 4.25 -7.29
C GLU A 264 12.24 3.03 -8.09
N GLY A 265 11.91 1.81 -7.63
CA GLY A 265 12.25 0.60 -8.34
C GLY A 265 11.61 0.51 -9.72
N MET A 266 10.36 0.96 -9.87
CA MET A 266 9.66 0.97 -11.15
C MET A 266 10.33 1.90 -12.15
N ASP A 267 10.65 3.13 -11.73
CA ASP A 267 11.34 4.10 -12.58
C ASP A 267 12.75 3.61 -12.96
N LYS A 268 13.47 3.03 -11.99
CA LYS A 268 14.84 2.55 -12.19
C LYS A 268 14.92 1.35 -13.13
N TYR A 269 14.12 0.32 -12.89
CA TYR A 269 14.24 -0.97 -13.59
C TYR A 269 13.35 -1.04 -14.82
N CYS A 270 12.11 -0.50 -14.76
CA CYS A 270 11.16 -0.55 -15.88
C CYS A 270 11.21 0.70 -16.75
N LYS A 271 12.00 1.72 -16.38
CA LYS A 271 12.11 3.02 -17.09
C LYS A 271 10.75 3.70 -17.28
N THR A 272 9.86 3.51 -16.32
CA THR A 272 8.52 4.09 -16.31
C THR A 272 8.60 5.45 -15.60
N ASN A 273 8.02 6.50 -16.18
CA ASN A 273 7.85 7.77 -15.47
C ASN A 273 6.54 7.74 -14.68
N VAL A 274 6.58 7.17 -13.49
CA VAL A 274 5.39 7.00 -12.64
C VAL A 274 4.84 8.33 -12.17
N ALA A 275 5.72 9.30 -11.86
CA ALA A 275 5.29 10.63 -11.42
C ALA A 275 4.43 11.32 -12.49
N GLU A 276 4.79 11.22 -13.77
CA GLU A 276 4.01 11.76 -14.89
C GLU A 276 2.62 11.16 -14.98
N GLN A 277 2.50 9.82 -14.84
CA GLN A 277 1.20 9.14 -14.84
C GLN A 277 0.31 9.63 -13.70
N ILE A 278 0.87 9.78 -12.51
CA ILE A 278 0.14 10.28 -11.33
C ILE A 278 -0.29 11.73 -11.55
N VAL A 279 0.60 12.62 -12.00
CA VAL A 279 0.30 14.04 -12.19
C VAL A 279 -0.76 14.22 -13.28
N THR A 280 -0.67 13.48 -14.38
CA THR A 280 -1.68 13.47 -15.45
C THR A 280 -3.05 13.07 -14.91
N TYR A 281 -3.10 12.01 -14.11
CA TYR A 281 -4.34 11.60 -13.45
C TYR A 281 -4.89 12.65 -12.49
N VAL A 282 -4.04 13.26 -11.66
CA VAL A 282 -4.44 14.32 -10.74
C VAL A 282 -5.06 15.48 -11.48
N LYS A 283 -4.43 15.96 -12.56
CA LYS A 283 -4.99 17.04 -13.42
C LYS A 283 -6.38 16.71 -13.91
N HIS A 284 -6.57 15.50 -14.40
CA HIS A 284 -7.89 15.05 -14.86
C HIS A 284 -8.90 15.02 -13.70
N LYS A 285 -8.53 14.45 -12.56
CA LYS A 285 -9.42 14.29 -11.40
C LYS A 285 -9.88 15.61 -10.78
N ILE A 286 -9.02 16.65 -10.80
CA ILE A 286 -9.37 17.99 -10.28
C ILE A 286 -9.99 18.90 -11.36
N GLY A 287 -10.21 18.40 -12.58
CA GLY A 287 -10.75 19.19 -13.69
C GLY A 287 -9.82 20.31 -14.18
N TYR A 288 -8.50 20.11 -14.05
CA TYR A 288 -7.52 21.09 -14.52
C TYR A 288 -7.42 21.04 -16.05
N SER A 289 -7.79 22.14 -16.72
CA SER A 289 -7.58 22.34 -18.17
C SER A 289 -6.37 23.24 -18.40
N ASP A 290 -5.45 22.81 -19.27
CA ASP A 290 -4.35 23.67 -19.74
C ASP A 290 -4.90 24.77 -20.67
N ASN A 291 -5.43 25.84 -20.11
CA ASN A 291 -5.84 27.04 -20.86
C ASN A 291 -4.60 27.84 -21.34
N ARG A 292 -3.60 27.19 -21.98
CA ARG A 292 -2.45 27.87 -22.57
C ARG A 292 -2.57 28.17 -24.06
N ASN A 293 -3.75 27.95 -24.65
CA ASN A 293 -3.96 28.17 -26.10
C ASN A 293 -5.06 29.20 -26.40
N GLU A 294 -5.22 30.24 -25.57
CA GLU A 294 -6.02 31.42 -25.97
C GLU A 294 -5.40 32.69 -25.42
N THR A 295 -4.31 33.17 -26.05
CA THR A 295 -3.99 34.61 -26.22
C THR A 295 -2.98 34.76 -27.36
#